data_9ba2145e2e5069acbce0a90cc92d99c0
#
_entry.id   9ba2145e2e5069acbce0a90cc92d99c0
#
_cell.length_a   1.000
_cell.length_b   1.000
_cell.length_c   1.000
_cell.angle_alpha   90.00
_cell.angle_beta   90.00
_cell.angle_gamma   90.00
#
_symmetry.space_group_name_H-M   'P 1'
#
loop_
_entity.id
_entity.type
_entity.pdbx_description
1 polymer ?
#
loop_
_entity_poly.entity_id
_entity_poly.type
_entity_poly.pdbx_seq_one_letter_code
_entity_poly.pdbx_strand_id
1 'polypeptide(L)'
;MDFYVLTLFPEMIENGLSHSVIGRSLKEGIIRLKAINIRDFSTSKQKHVDDYPYGGGCGMVMQPQPIYDAFKSLDVPSKTRVVYMTPQGRPFNQKIAEEFAKEESLIILCGHYEGVDERIIEEIVTDEISIGDFVLTGGELAAMAVIDAVARLKPGVLGKEDSFKDESFTDNTLEYPQYTRPPIFMGKEVPAVLLSGHHGNVDKWRRQQSLIRTYNKRPDLYEKLELSKKEKAFMEEYINATST
;
A
#
# COMPACT_ATOMS: atom_id res chain seq x y z
N MET A 1 7.98 -13.20 -5.37
CA MET A 1 6.54 -12.88 -5.47
C MET A 1 6.26 -12.27 -6.82
N ASP A 2 5.16 -12.63 -7.45
CA ASP A 2 4.82 -12.16 -8.79
C ASP A 2 3.61 -11.24 -8.75
N PHE A 3 3.71 -10.11 -9.46
CA PHE A 3 2.61 -9.17 -9.66
C PHE A 3 2.21 -9.14 -11.13
N TYR A 4 0.94 -9.37 -11.39
CA TYR A 4 0.33 -9.26 -12.71
C TYR A 4 -0.66 -8.09 -12.67
N VAL A 5 -0.49 -7.10 -13.54
CA VAL A 5 -1.35 -5.92 -13.56
C VAL A 5 -2.11 -5.85 -14.87
N LEU A 6 -3.41 -6.04 -14.81
CA LEU A 6 -4.32 -5.85 -15.94
C LEU A 6 -4.68 -4.37 -16.03
N THR A 7 -4.24 -3.68 -17.08
CA THR A 7 -4.30 -2.22 -17.19
C THR A 7 -4.44 -1.78 -18.66
N LEU A 8 -4.85 -0.54 -18.87
CA LEU A 8 -4.80 0.12 -20.18
C LEU A 8 -3.48 0.86 -20.43
N PHE A 9 -2.63 1.02 -19.38
CA PHE A 9 -1.41 1.81 -19.40
C PHE A 9 -0.22 1.05 -18.77
N PRO A 10 0.24 -0.06 -19.37
CA PRO A 10 1.33 -0.86 -18.82
C PRO A 10 2.60 -0.05 -18.55
N GLU A 11 2.96 0.90 -19.43
CA GLU A 11 4.15 1.72 -19.25
C GLU A 11 4.10 2.58 -18.00
N MET A 12 2.89 2.99 -17.55
CA MET A 12 2.74 3.76 -16.32
C MET A 12 3.14 2.93 -15.09
N ILE A 13 2.75 1.67 -15.07
CA ILE A 13 3.10 0.71 -14.02
C ILE A 13 4.59 0.39 -14.04
N GLU A 14 5.12 0.00 -15.21
CA GLU A 14 6.50 -0.44 -15.36
C GLU A 14 7.48 0.71 -15.07
N ASN A 15 7.26 1.89 -15.62
CA ASN A 15 8.10 3.05 -15.35
C ASN A 15 8.00 3.52 -13.89
N GLY A 16 6.79 3.55 -13.33
CA GLY A 16 6.58 4.00 -11.95
C GLY A 16 7.29 3.12 -10.91
N LEU A 17 7.34 1.81 -11.13
CA LEU A 17 7.95 0.84 -10.22
C LEU A 17 9.41 0.49 -10.56
N SER A 18 9.96 1.00 -11.65
CA SER A 18 11.34 0.68 -12.11
C SER A 18 12.44 1.33 -11.26
N HIS A 19 12.11 2.16 -10.28
CA HIS A 19 13.07 2.97 -9.55
C HIS A 19 13.21 2.56 -8.07
N SER A 20 14.30 3.09 -7.44
CA SER A 20 14.55 2.93 -6.00
C SER A 20 14.59 1.47 -5.54
N VAL A 21 14.01 1.18 -4.38
CA VAL A 21 13.99 -0.14 -3.73
C VAL A 21 13.24 -1.17 -4.58
N ILE A 22 12.04 -0.81 -5.06
CA ILE A 22 11.23 -1.71 -5.89
C ILE A 22 11.94 -2.04 -7.20
N GLY A 23 12.48 -1.03 -7.90
CA GLY A 23 13.21 -1.25 -9.15
C GLY A 23 14.47 -2.10 -8.99
N ARG A 24 15.17 -2.00 -7.85
CA ARG A 24 16.29 -2.90 -7.52
C ARG A 24 15.80 -4.33 -7.32
N SER A 25 14.73 -4.53 -6.55
CA SER A 25 14.17 -5.86 -6.27
C SER A 25 13.63 -6.55 -7.52
N LEU A 26 13.13 -5.79 -8.50
CA LEU A 26 12.78 -6.29 -9.82
C LEU A 26 14.02 -6.77 -10.60
N LYS A 27 15.10 -5.97 -10.61
CA LYS A 27 16.37 -6.32 -11.28
C LYS A 27 17.05 -7.55 -10.66
N GLU A 28 16.94 -7.69 -9.35
CA GLU A 28 17.49 -8.83 -8.59
C GLU A 28 16.59 -10.06 -8.64
N GLY A 29 15.38 -9.96 -9.22
CA GLY A 29 14.43 -11.06 -9.34
C GLY A 29 13.77 -11.49 -8.03
N ILE A 30 13.84 -10.68 -6.98
CA ILE A 30 13.17 -10.93 -5.69
C ILE A 30 11.66 -10.84 -5.87
N ILE A 31 11.22 -9.86 -6.66
CA ILE A 31 9.85 -9.73 -7.13
C ILE A 31 9.83 -9.70 -8.65
N ARG A 32 8.71 -10.09 -9.26
CA ARG A 32 8.48 -9.99 -10.69
C ARG A 32 7.22 -9.18 -10.95
N LEU A 33 7.25 -8.36 -11.98
CA LEU A 33 6.13 -7.51 -12.39
C LEU A 33 5.86 -7.76 -13.88
N LYS A 34 4.60 -8.00 -14.22
CA LYS A 34 4.12 -8.10 -15.59
C LYS A 34 2.87 -7.26 -15.74
N ALA A 35 2.99 -6.14 -16.43
CA ALA A 35 1.83 -5.33 -16.81
C ALA A 35 1.27 -5.84 -18.14
N ILE A 36 -0.03 -6.06 -18.20
CA ILE A 36 -0.74 -6.64 -19.34
C ILE A 36 -1.70 -5.59 -19.88
N ASN A 37 -1.52 -5.24 -21.17
CA ASN A 37 -2.42 -4.32 -21.82
C ASN A 37 -3.73 -5.01 -22.19
N ILE A 38 -4.81 -4.64 -21.52
CA ILE A 38 -6.16 -5.18 -21.79
C ILE A 38 -6.58 -4.95 -23.24
N ARG A 39 -6.12 -3.86 -23.88
CA ARG A 39 -6.43 -3.56 -25.30
C ARG A 39 -5.95 -4.62 -26.27
N ASP A 40 -4.93 -5.39 -25.94
CA ASP A 40 -4.40 -6.44 -26.82
C ASP A 40 -5.33 -7.65 -26.92
N PHE A 41 -6.29 -7.74 -26.01
CA PHE A 41 -7.31 -8.79 -25.97
C PHE A 41 -8.67 -8.34 -26.53
N SER A 42 -8.76 -7.13 -27.05
CA SER A 42 -9.97 -6.67 -27.73
C SER A 42 -10.12 -7.35 -29.09
N THR A 43 -11.30 -7.86 -29.36
CA THR A 43 -11.69 -8.46 -30.65
C THR A 43 -11.99 -7.41 -31.72
N SER A 44 -12.12 -6.13 -31.34
CA SER A 44 -12.39 -5.05 -32.29
C SER A 44 -11.13 -4.65 -33.05
N LYS A 45 -11.28 -4.30 -34.32
CA LYS A 45 -10.14 -3.83 -35.16
C LYS A 45 -9.48 -2.56 -34.62
N GLN A 46 -10.24 -1.73 -33.91
CA GLN A 46 -9.79 -0.47 -33.30
C GLN A 46 -9.31 -0.67 -31.86
N LYS A 47 -9.26 -1.91 -31.36
CA LYS A 47 -8.88 -2.25 -29.98
C LYS A 47 -9.72 -1.51 -28.92
N HIS A 48 -11.04 -1.36 -29.18
CA HIS A 48 -11.96 -0.82 -28.18
C HIS A 48 -12.09 -1.79 -27.00
N VAL A 49 -12.10 -1.25 -25.81
CA VAL A 49 -12.21 -2.00 -24.54
C VAL A 49 -13.34 -1.48 -23.65
N ASP A 50 -14.09 -0.51 -24.18
CA ASP A 50 -15.14 0.23 -23.48
C ASP A 50 -16.36 0.39 -24.37
N ASP A 51 -17.53 0.61 -23.77
CA ASP A 51 -18.79 0.87 -24.47
C ASP A 51 -19.73 1.68 -23.58
N TYR A 52 -20.81 2.18 -24.14
CA TYR A 52 -21.83 2.93 -23.41
C TYR A 52 -22.50 2.08 -22.33
N PRO A 53 -22.76 2.66 -21.13
CA PRO A 53 -23.45 1.93 -20.07
C PRO A 53 -24.90 1.63 -20.45
N TYR A 54 -25.37 0.43 -20.13
CA TYR A 54 -26.81 0.13 -20.18
C TYR A 54 -27.57 1.04 -19.21
N GLY A 55 -28.75 1.48 -19.60
CA GLY A 55 -29.55 2.42 -18.82
C GLY A 55 -29.22 3.89 -19.08
N GLY A 56 -28.23 4.18 -19.92
CA GLY A 56 -27.77 5.55 -20.21
C GLY A 56 -26.85 6.10 -19.13
N GLY A 57 -26.39 7.32 -19.31
CA GLY A 57 -25.44 8.02 -18.44
C GLY A 57 -24.31 8.65 -19.25
N CYS A 58 -23.46 9.41 -18.57
CA CYS A 58 -22.24 9.96 -19.16
C CYS A 58 -21.11 8.93 -19.05
N GLY A 59 -20.15 9.03 -19.99
CA GLY A 59 -18.94 8.23 -19.96
C GLY A 59 -19.10 6.83 -20.58
N MET A 60 -18.11 5.98 -20.34
CA MET A 60 -18.00 4.63 -20.91
C MET A 60 -17.71 3.64 -19.77
N VAL A 61 -17.99 2.37 -20.00
CA VAL A 61 -17.70 1.26 -19.06
C VAL A 61 -16.78 0.28 -19.74
N MET A 62 -15.78 -0.22 -19.01
CA MET A 62 -14.87 -1.23 -19.53
C MET A 62 -15.61 -2.53 -19.78
N GLN A 63 -15.45 -3.05 -21.02
CA GLN A 63 -16.08 -4.29 -21.46
C GLN A 63 -15.52 -5.52 -20.73
N PRO A 64 -16.35 -6.52 -20.39
CA PRO A 64 -15.93 -7.70 -19.64
C PRO A 64 -15.01 -8.62 -20.46
N GLN A 65 -15.24 -8.78 -21.78
CA GLN A 65 -14.54 -9.77 -22.58
C GLN A 65 -13.02 -9.50 -22.70
N PRO A 66 -12.53 -8.28 -23.03
CA PRO A 66 -11.08 -8.03 -23.07
C PRO A 66 -10.38 -8.27 -21.72
N ILE A 67 -11.06 -7.95 -20.61
CA ILE A 67 -10.52 -8.18 -19.27
C ILE A 67 -10.44 -9.66 -18.98
N TYR A 68 -11.50 -10.41 -19.29
CA TYR A 68 -11.54 -11.86 -19.08
C TYR A 68 -10.47 -12.58 -19.91
N ASP A 69 -10.30 -12.23 -21.18
CA ASP A 69 -9.29 -12.83 -22.04
C ASP A 69 -7.86 -12.48 -21.57
N ALA A 70 -7.63 -11.25 -21.11
CA ALA A 70 -6.36 -10.86 -20.49
C ALA A 70 -6.09 -11.68 -19.21
N PHE A 71 -7.10 -11.85 -18.35
CA PHE A 71 -7.01 -12.67 -17.15
C PHE A 71 -6.69 -14.13 -17.51
N LYS A 72 -7.41 -14.71 -18.46
CA LYS A 72 -7.22 -16.12 -18.90
C LYS A 72 -5.87 -16.37 -19.58
N SER A 73 -5.22 -15.32 -20.09
CA SER A 73 -3.87 -15.42 -20.68
C SER A 73 -2.77 -15.62 -19.64
N LEU A 74 -3.10 -15.46 -18.36
CA LEU A 74 -2.13 -15.61 -17.28
C LEU A 74 -1.95 -17.10 -16.95
N ASP A 75 -0.70 -17.54 -16.91
CA ASP A 75 -0.34 -18.87 -16.42
C ASP A 75 -0.09 -18.80 -14.91
N VAL A 76 -1.18 -18.78 -14.15
CA VAL A 76 -1.19 -18.67 -12.69
C VAL A 76 -2.12 -19.70 -12.06
N PRO A 77 -1.88 -20.11 -10.80
CA PRO A 77 -2.81 -20.99 -10.10
C PRO A 77 -4.24 -20.43 -10.07
N SER A 78 -5.24 -21.27 -10.22
CA SER A 78 -6.65 -20.87 -10.27
C SER A 78 -7.15 -20.16 -9.03
N LYS A 79 -6.47 -20.31 -7.88
CA LYS A 79 -6.76 -19.64 -6.60
C LYS A 79 -5.99 -18.35 -6.37
N THR A 80 -5.24 -17.86 -7.39
CA THR A 80 -4.52 -16.60 -7.27
C THR A 80 -5.51 -15.47 -7.04
N ARG A 81 -5.24 -14.64 -6.04
CA ARG A 81 -6.11 -13.50 -5.71
C ARG A 81 -6.13 -12.47 -6.83
N VAL A 82 -7.32 -11.96 -7.12
CA VAL A 82 -7.55 -10.87 -8.08
C VAL A 82 -8.06 -9.66 -7.31
N VAL A 83 -7.23 -8.65 -7.23
CA VAL A 83 -7.49 -7.41 -6.49
C VAL A 83 -7.94 -6.33 -7.46
N TYR A 84 -9.19 -5.88 -7.34
CA TYR A 84 -9.72 -4.75 -8.11
C TYR A 84 -9.51 -3.44 -7.35
N MET A 85 -8.85 -2.47 -7.99
CA MET A 85 -8.65 -1.14 -7.43
C MET A 85 -9.88 -0.27 -7.67
N THR A 86 -10.66 -0.03 -6.62
CA THR A 86 -11.94 0.69 -6.69
C THR A 86 -12.20 1.51 -5.42
N PRO A 87 -12.82 2.71 -5.54
CA PRO A 87 -13.27 3.48 -4.37
C PRO A 87 -14.30 2.74 -3.50
N GLN A 88 -15.02 1.76 -4.07
CA GLN A 88 -16.04 0.97 -3.36
C GLN A 88 -15.45 -0.13 -2.48
N GLY A 89 -14.14 -0.42 -2.64
CA GLY A 89 -13.47 -1.49 -1.93
C GLY A 89 -13.19 -1.19 -0.46
N ARG A 90 -12.80 -2.22 0.29
CA ARG A 90 -12.35 -2.06 1.68
C ARG A 90 -11.08 -1.19 1.75
N PRO A 91 -10.95 -0.29 2.74
CA PRO A 91 -9.79 0.58 2.87
C PRO A 91 -8.49 -0.22 3.07
N PHE A 92 -7.51 0.01 2.20
CA PHE A 92 -6.19 -0.58 2.29
C PHE A 92 -5.44 -0.11 3.54
N ASN A 93 -4.77 -1.04 4.22
CA ASN A 93 -3.97 -0.76 5.40
C ASN A 93 -2.82 -1.78 5.52
N GLN A 94 -1.94 -1.59 6.51
CA GLN A 94 -0.77 -2.44 6.72
C GLN A 94 -1.13 -3.92 6.90
N LYS A 95 -2.24 -4.24 7.59
CA LYS A 95 -2.67 -5.63 7.80
C LYS A 95 -3.05 -6.32 6.49
N ILE A 96 -3.70 -5.59 5.57
CA ILE A 96 -4.02 -6.11 4.23
C ILE A 96 -2.73 -6.29 3.41
N ALA A 97 -1.76 -5.36 3.52
CA ALA A 97 -0.47 -5.53 2.88
C ALA A 97 0.26 -6.80 3.37
N GLU A 98 0.25 -7.05 4.69
CA GLU A 98 0.81 -8.26 5.29
C GLU A 98 0.06 -9.54 4.88
N GLU A 99 -1.26 -9.47 4.71
CA GLU A 99 -2.08 -10.55 4.19
C GLU A 99 -1.66 -10.88 2.75
N PHE A 100 -1.60 -9.88 1.88
CA PHE A 100 -1.20 -10.04 0.48
C PHE A 100 0.27 -10.48 0.34
N ALA A 101 1.15 -10.04 1.22
CA ALA A 101 2.54 -10.44 1.20
C ALA A 101 2.78 -11.94 1.47
N LYS A 102 1.79 -12.67 1.99
CA LYS A 102 1.86 -14.13 2.18
C LYS A 102 1.64 -14.90 0.87
N GLU A 103 1.04 -14.25 -0.13
CA GLU A 103 0.78 -14.87 -1.42
C GLU A 103 2.08 -15.02 -2.24
N GLU A 104 2.07 -15.99 -3.15
CA GLU A 104 3.15 -16.17 -4.13
C GLU A 104 2.97 -15.22 -5.31
N SER A 105 1.72 -14.92 -5.65
CA SER A 105 1.36 -14.03 -6.74
C SER A 105 0.06 -13.27 -6.46
N LEU A 106 -0.06 -12.06 -7.04
CA LEU A 106 -1.27 -11.25 -7.06
C LEU A 106 -1.57 -10.80 -8.47
N ILE A 107 -2.86 -10.82 -8.84
CA ILE A 107 -3.37 -10.17 -10.04
C ILE A 107 -4.04 -8.87 -9.58
N ILE A 108 -3.73 -7.76 -10.21
CA ILE A 108 -4.33 -6.46 -9.89
C ILE A 108 -5.05 -5.94 -11.13
N LEU A 109 -6.34 -5.66 -11.00
CA LEU A 109 -7.16 -5.07 -12.05
C LEU A 109 -7.28 -3.57 -11.83
N CYS A 110 -6.84 -2.80 -12.83
CA CYS A 110 -6.97 -1.34 -12.87
C CYS A 110 -8.16 -0.96 -13.74
N GLY A 111 -9.19 -0.37 -13.13
CA GLY A 111 -10.34 0.17 -13.85
C GLY A 111 -10.06 1.57 -14.40
N HIS A 112 -10.83 1.94 -15.45
CA HIS A 112 -10.85 3.24 -16.05
C HIS A 112 -12.28 3.68 -16.38
N TYR A 113 -12.44 4.89 -16.90
CA TYR A 113 -13.72 5.47 -17.29
C TYR A 113 -14.70 5.56 -16.09
N GLU A 114 -15.96 5.15 -16.29
CA GLU A 114 -16.96 5.09 -15.20
C GLU A 114 -16.85 3.80 -14.37
N GLY A 115 -15.99 2.86 -14.78
CA GLY A 115 -15.74 1.62 -14.08
C GLY A 115 -15.65 0.41 -15.01
N VAL A 116 -15.76 -0.75 -14.42
CA VAL A 116 -15.66 -2.08 -15.04
C VAL A 116 -17.04 -2.74 -15.02
N ASP A 117 -17.39 -3.46 -16.08
CA ASP A 117 -18.65 -4.21 -16.13
C ASP A 117 -18.77 -5.17 -14.92
N GLU A 118 -19.89 -5.08 -14.20
CA GLU A 118 -20.09 -5.81 -12.95
C GLU A 118 -19.93 -7.35 -13.11
N ARG A 119 -20.33 -7.88 -14.26
CA ARG A 119 -20.28 -9.33 -14.52
C ARG A 119 -18.85 -9.88 -14.49
N ILE A 120 -17.84 -9.10 -14.88
CA ILE A 120 -16.45 -9.55 -14.79
C ILE A 120 -15.90 -9.37 -13.37
N ILE A 121 -16.38 -8.39 -12.64
CA ILE A 121 -16.04 -8.24 -11.22
C ILE A 121 -16.54 -9.48 -10.46
N GLU A 122 -17.81 -9.84 -10.60
CA GLU A 122 -18.40 -11.04 -9.98
C GLU A 122 -17.69 -12.34 -10.38
N GLU A 123 -17.20 -12.44 -11.62
CA GLU A 123 -16.60 -13.66 -12.16
C GLU A 123 -15.16 -13.88 -11.69
N ILE A 124 -14.32 -12.84 -11.61
CA ILE A 124 -12.89 -13.04 -11.37
C ILE A 124 -12.33 -12.34 -10.12
N VAL A 125 -12.96 -11.27 -9.61
CA VAL A 125 -12.42 -10.48 -8.51
C VAL A 125 -12.61 -11.20 -7.18
N THR A 126 -11.54 -11.30 -6.40
CA THR A 126 -11.57 -11.86 -5.04
C THR A 126 -11.56 -10.78 -3.96
N ASP A 127 -11.01 -9.63 -4.28
CA ASP A 127 -10.82 -8.51 -3.35
C ASP A 127 -11.06 -7.18 -4.06
N GLU A 128 -11.88 -6.34 -3.47
CA GLU A 128 -12.04 -4.95 -3.86
C GLU A 128 -11.33 -4.07 -2.84
N ILE A 129 -10.39 -3.22 -3.31
CA ILE A 129 -9.52 -2.42 -2.46
C ILE A 129 -9.58 -0.94 -2.83
N SER A 130 -9.78 -0.10 -1.82
CA SER A 130 -9.68 1.36 -1.90
C SER A 130 -8.42 1.85 -1.19
N ILE A 131 -7.73 2.84 -1.76
CA ILE A 131 -6.61 3.51 -1.08
C ILE A 131 -7.03 4.79 -0.34
N GLY A 132 -8.31 5.08 -0.27
CA GLY A 132 -8.88 6.23 0.45
C GLY A 132 -10.13 6.79 -0.19
N ASP A 133 -10.79 7.71 0.50
CA ASP A 133 -12.07 8.32 0.10
C ASP A 133 -11.83 9.47 -0.90
N PHE A 134 -11.30 9.14 -2.06
CA PHE A 134 -11.10 10.07 -3.18
C PHE A 134 -11.11 9.31 -4.51
N VAL A 135 -11.38 10.01 -5.60
CA VAL A 135 -11.48 9.43 -6.93
C VAL A 135 -10.23 9.77 -7.75
N LEU A 136 -9.70 8.77 -8.45
CA LEU A 136 -8.61 8.89 -9.42
C LEU A 136 -9.14 8.66 -10.84
N THR A 137 -8.37 9.05 -11.85
CA THR A 137 -8.70 8.84 -13.26
C THR A 137 -8.58 7.39 -13.71
N GLY A 138 -7.90 6.54 -12.92
CA GLY A 138 -7.70 5.11 -13.18
C GLY A 138 -7.07 4.41 -11.98
N GLY A 139 -7.01 3.08 -12.02
CA GLY A 139 -6.53 2.24 -10.93
C GLY A 139 -5.01 2.15 -10.78
N GLU A 140 -4.21 2.66 -11.73
CA GLU A 140 -2.76 2.42 -11.81
C GLU A 140 -2.00 3.00 -10.62
N LEU A 141 -2.31 4.23 -10.19
CA LEU A 141 -1.65 4.84 -9.03
C LEU A 141 -1.95 4.04 -7.74
N ALA A 142 -3.19 3.61 -7.60
CA ALA A 142 -3.60 2.77 -6.47
C ALA A 142 -2.89 1.40 -6.51
N ALA A 143 -2.82 0.78 -7.68
CA ALA A 143 -2.10 -0.48 -7.89
C ALA A 143 -0.63 -0.36 -7.51
N MET A 144 0.05 0.71 -7.95
CA MET A 144 1.46 0.94 -7.61
C MET A 144 1.66 1.12 -6.09
N ALA A 145 0.76 1.83 -5.40
CA ALA A 145 0.82 2.00 -3.95
C ALA A 145 0.65 0.65 -3.21
N VAL A 146 -0.28 -0.19 -3.67
CA VAL A 146 -0.49 -1.54 -3.12
C VAL A 146 0.73 -2.42 -3.38
N ILE A 147 1.26 -2.43 -4.61
CA ILE A 147 2.46 -3.22 -4.97
C ILE A 147 3.66 -2.82 -4.11
N ASP A 148 3.92 -1.53 -3.94
CA ASP A 148 5.03 -1.04 -3.10
C ASP A 148 4.88 -1.52 -1.66
N ALA A 149 3.71 -1.28 -1.05
CA ALA A 149 3.41 -1.66 0.33
C ALA A 149 3.52 -3.17 0.58
N VAL A 150 3.13 -4.00 -0.40
CA VAL A 150 3.21 -5.46 -0.31
C VAL A 150 4.63 -5.95 -0.58
N ALA A 151 5.26 -5.45 -1.65
CA ALA A 151 6.58 -5.90 -2.09
C ALA A 151 7.66 -5.65 -1.03
N ARG A 152 7.62 -4.49 -0.35
CA ARG A 152 8.61 -4.15 0.69
C ARG A 152 8.58 -5.09 1.90
N LEU A 153 7.50 -5.86 2.09
CA LEU A 153 7.37 -6.88 3.14
C LEU A 153 8.01 -8.22 2.76
N LYS A 154 8.41 -8.40 1.50
CA LYS A 154 9.06 -9.64 1.08
C LYS A 154 10.52 -9.65 1.51
N PRO A 155 11.02 -10.79 2.03
CA PRO A 155 12.42 -10.94 2.40
C PRO A 155 13.37 -10.52 1.26
N GLY A 156 14.40 -9.75 1.58
CA GLY A 156 15.41 -9.28 0.63
C GLY A 156 15.06 -8.00 -0.13
N VAL A 157 13.81 -7.50 -0.10
CA VAL A 157 13.43 -6.23 -0.73
C VAL A 157 14.01 -5.06 0.05
N LEU A 158 13.85 -5.03 1.37
CA LEU A 158 14.54 -4.08 2.25
C LEU A 158 15.88 -4.68 2.70
N GLY A 159 16.92 -3.83 2.78
CA GLY A 159 18.29 -4.27 3.05
C GLY A 159 18.54 -4.83 4.46
N LYS A 160 17.60 -4.65 5.39
CA LYS A 160 17.63 -5.25 6.74
C LYS A 160 16.24 -5.80 7.05
N GLU A 161 16.16 -7.06 7.42
CA GLU A 161 14.91 -7.74 7.75
C GLU A 161 14.16 -7.13 8.96
N ASP A 162 14.89 -6.43 9.83
CA ASP A 162 14.29 -5.74 10.99
C ASP A 162 13.81 -4.32 10.70
N SER A 163 14.00 -3.81 9.47
CA SER A 163 13.70 -2.40 9.14
C SER A 163 12.22 -2.02 9.31
N PHE A 164 11.31 -2.98 9.19
CA PHE A 164 9.87 -2.72 9.30
C PHE A 164 9.29 -2.94 10.70
N LYS A 165 10.08 -3.47 11.66
CA LYS A 165 9.57 -3.78 13.01
C LYS A 165 9.19 -2.56 13.83
N ASP A 166 9.91 -1.46 13.62
CA ASP A 166 9.72 -0.19 14.35
C ASP A 166 8.97 0.88 13.52
N GLU A 167 8.41 0.49 12.38
CA GLU A 167 7.69 1.42 11.49
C GLU A 167 6.27 1.70 11.97
N SER A 168 5.70 2.79 11.46
CA SER A 168 4.30 3.15 11.71
C SER A 168 3.36 2.01 11.32
N PHE A 169 2.35 1.78 12.16
CA PHE A 169 1.27 0.78 12.02
C PHE A 169 1.64 -0.67 12.37
N THR A 170 2.89 -1.01 12.60
CA THR A 170 3.30 -2.40 12.95
C THR A 170 2.64 -2.86 14.25
N ASP A 171 2.59 -1.98 15.27
CA ASP A 171 1.93 -2.22 16.56
C ASP A 171 0.78 -1.25 16.84
N ASN A 172 0.14 -0.71 15.79
CA ASN A 172 -0.85 0.35 15.81
C ASN A 172 -0.33 1.70 16.34
N THR A 173 0.97 1.92 16.42
CA THR A 173 1.56 3.22 16.75
C THR A 173 2.15 3.92 15.51
N LEU A 174 2.38 5.21 15.63
CA LEU A 174 3.23 5.96 14.70
C LEU A 174 4.68 5.85 15.12
N GLU A 175 5.58 5.84 14.15
CA GLU A 175 7.01 5.87 14.37
C GLU A 175 7.44 7.13 15.17
N TYR A 176 8.50 6.98 15.98
CA TYR A 176 9.13 8.07 16.71
C TYR A 176 9.83 9.07 15.77
N PRO A 177 10.18 10.31 16.23
CA PRO A 177 10.86 11.29 15.40
C PRO A 177 12.29 10.86 15.08
N GLN A 178 12.66 10.95 13.80
CA GLN A 178 13.99 10.66 13.31
C GLN A 178 14.85 11.92 13.29
N TYR A 179 16.12 11.77 13.66
CA TYR A 179 17.12 12.84 13.65
C TYR A 179 18.39 12.39 12.93
N THR A 180 19.04 13.32 12.22
CA THR A 180 20.32 13.09 11.56
C THR A 180 21.25 14.29 11.74
N ARG A 181 22.42 14.24 11.17
CA ARG A 181 23.43 15.32 11.19
C ARG A 181 22.97 16.55 10.41
N PRO A 182 23.34 17.74 10.83
CA PRO A 182 24.17 18.10 11.99
C PRO A 182 23.39 18.02 13.32
N PRO A 183 24.07 17.96 14.50
CA PRO A 183 23.42 17.84 15.80
C PRO A 183 22.60 19.08 16.20
N ILE A 184 22.89 20.24 15.62
CA ILE A 184 22.14 21.50 15.80
C ILE A 184 21.75 22.01 14.42
N PHE A 185 20.48 22.28 14.22
CA PHE A 185 19.95 22.91 13.01
C PHE A 185 18.97 24.01 13.34
N MET A 186 19.25 25.22 12.89
CA MET A 186 18.48 26.45 13.17
C MET A 186 18.16 26.65 14.67
N GLY A 187 19.15 26.41 15.54
CA GLY A 187 19.01 26.52 16.99
C GLY A 187 18.25 25.36 17.66
N LYS A 188 17.82 24.37 16.92
CA LYS A 188 17.16 23.17 17.45
C LYS A 188 18.17 22.04 17.56
N GLU A 189 18.25 21.44 18.75
CA GLU A 189 19.20 20.37 19.05
C GLU A 189 18.58 18.98 18.87
N VAL A 190 19.41 18.00 18.52
CA VAL A 190 19.06 16.57 18.62
C VAL A 190 18.92 16.23 20.10
N PRO A 191 17.86 15.49 20.52
CA PRO A 191 17.70 15.08 21.91
C PRO A 191 18.95 14.39 22.46
N ALA A 192 19.43 14.84 23.61
CA ALA A 192 20.69 14.36 24.22
C ALA A 192 20.72 12.85 24.43
N VAL A 193 19.56 12.21 24.71
CA VAL A 193 19.43 10.76 24.86
C VAL A 193 19.89 10.02 23.61
N LEU A 194 19.66 10.56 22.41
CA LEU A 194 20.08 9.93 21.15
C LEU A 194 21.59 10.01 20.90
N LEU A 195 22.27 10.93 21.59
CA LEU A 195 23.73 11.10 21.52
C LEU A 195 24.47 10.37 22.64
N SER A 196 23.75 9.78 23.60
CA SER A 196 24.31 9.19 24.82
C SER A 196 25.01 7.84 24.63
N GLY A 197 24.74 7.12 23.53
CA GLY A 197 25.20 5.74 23.32
C GLY A 197 24.48 4.68 24.18
N HIS A 198 23.56 5.06 25.04
CA HIS A 198 22.82 4.17 25.93
C HIS A 198 21.59 3.59 25.23
N HIS A 199 21.71 2.43 24.58
CA HIS A 199 20.65 1.81 23.79
C HIS A 199 19.32 1.67 24.55
N GLY A 200 19.32 1.18 25.79
CA GLY A 200 18.11 1.00 26.57
C GLY A 200 17.35 2.32 26.86
N ASN A 201 18.08 3.43 27.05
CA ASN A 201 17.45 4.76 27.21
C ASN A 201 16.93 5.28 25.86
N VAL A 202 17.65 5.01 24.76
CA VAL A 202 17.22 5.37 23.42
C VAL A 202 15.92 4.63 23.07
N ASP A 203 15.84 3.32 23.32
CA ASP A 203 14.66 2.52 23.02
C ASP A 203 13.45 2.95 23.86
N LYS A 204 13.67 3.23 25.16
CA LYS A 204 12.63 3.79 26.01
C LYS A 204 12.13 5.15 25.47
N TRP A 205 13.03 6.02 25.10
CA TRP A 205 12.69 7.34 24.54
C TRP A 205 11.92 7.20 23.22
N ARG A 206 12.36 6.32 22.31
CA ARG A 206 11.68 6.02 21.05
C ARG A 206 10.24 5.59 21.29
N ARG A 207 10.03 4.64 22.20
CA ARG A 207 8.69 4.16 22.53
C ARG A 207 7.82 5.27 23.12
N GLN A 208 8.34 6.09 24.01
CA GLN A 208 7.63 7.23 24.57
C GLN A 208 7.23 8.25 23.49
N GLN A 209 8.13 8.57 22.55
CA GLN A 209 7.85 9.48 21.45
C GLN A 209 6.83 8.91 20.46
N SER A 210 6.86 7.61 20.22
CA SER A 210 5.87 6.91 19.41
C SER A 210 4.47 7.05 20.03
N LEU A 211 4.31 6.81 21.33
CA LEU A 211 3.05 6.97 22.05
C LEU A 211 2.52 8.41 22.02
N ILE A 212 3.39 9.39 22.31
CA ILE A 212 3.04 10.82 22.24
C ILE A 212 2.58 11.23 20.83
N ARG A 213 3.30 10.79 19.79
CA ARG A 213 2.93 11.09 18.41
C ARG A 213 1.61 10.46 18.02
N THR A 214 1.38 9.20 18.42
CA THR A 214 0.14 8.50 18.13
C THR A 214 -1.04 9.19 18.83
N TYR A 215 -0.90 9.55 20.08
CA TYR A 215 -1.92 10.30 20.81
C TYR A 215 -2.29 11.61 20.13
N ASN A 216 -1.27 12.41 19.75
CA ASN A 216 -1.49 13.74 19.20
C ASN A 216 -1.97 13.74 17.73
N LYS A 217 -1.56 12.76 16.92
CA LYS A 217 -1.78 12.77 15.48
C LYS A 217 -2.79 11.76 14.98
N ARG A 218 -2.95 10.65 15.72
CA ARG A 218 -3.82 9.54 15.36
C ARG A 218 -4.51 9.01 16.62
N PRO A 219 -5.40 9.81 17.24
CA PRO A 219 -6.16 9.40 18.42
C PRO A 219 -6.97 8.12 18.16
N ASP A 220 -7.47 7.93 16.96
CA ASP A 220 -8.16 6.72 16.51
C ASP A 220 -7.33 5.42 16.63
N LEU A 221 -6.00 5.52 16.49
CA LEU A 221 -5.07 4.41 16.73
C LEU A 221 -4.73 4.30 18.21
N TYR A 222 -4.51 5.43 18.89
CA TYR A 222 -4.16 5.45 20.30
C TYR A 222 -5.23 4.79 21.18
N GLU A 223 -6.51 5.02 20.89
CA GLU A 223 -7.66 4.41 21.60
C GLU A 223 -7.67 2.87 21.51
N LYS A 224 -7.01 2.30 20.50
CA LYS A 224 -6.93 0.85 20.26
C LYS A 224 -5.71 0.21 20.90
N LEU A 225 -4.83 1.00 21.56
CA LEU A 225 -3.58 0.47 22.12
C LEU A 225 -3.82 -0.22 23.47
N GLU A 226 -3.22 -1.38 23.62
CA GLU A 226 -3.09 -2.05 24.90
C GLU A 226 -1.80 -1.60 25.61
N LEU A 227 -1.90 -0.52 26.38
CA LEU A 227 -0.75 0.05 27.09
C LEU A 227 -0.43 -0.73 28.35
N SER A 228 0.86 -0.98 28.59
CA SER A 228 1.36 -1.49 29.86
C SER A 228 1.13 -0.48 31.01
N LYS A 229 1.20 -0.93 32.26
CA LYS A 229 1.04 -0.03 33.44
C LYS A 229 2.04 1.13 33.43
N LYS A 230 3.28 0.90 32.96
CA LYS A 230 4.32 1.94 32.88
C LYS A 230 4.02 2.97 31.79
N GLU A 231 3.52 2.50 30.64
CA GLU A 231 3.13 3.38 29.53
C GLU A 231 1.91 4.22 29.87
N LYS A 232 0.90 3.64 30.55
CA LYS A 232 -0.26 4.38 31.05
C LYS A 232 0.15 5.51 31.98
N ALA A 233 0.97 5.22 33.00
CA ALA A 233 1.44 6.23 33.94
C ALA A 233 2.24 7.35 33.24
N PHE A 234 3.11 7.00 32.27
CA PHE A 234 3.84 7.97 31.47
C PHE A 234 2.90 8.86 30.65
N MET A 235 1.91 8.28 29.98
CA MET A 235 0.97 9.04 29.15
C MET A 235 0.02 9.91 29.99
N GLU A 236 -0.41 9.47 31.17
CA GLU A 236 -1.18 10.27 32.12
C GLU A 236 -0.39 11.52 32.58
N GLU A 237 0.91 11.35 32.90
CA GLU A 237 1.79 12.47 33.23
C GLU A 237 1.94 13.45 32.06
N TYR A 238 2.17 12.94 30.84
CA TYR A 238 2.26 13.77 29.64
C TYR A 238 0.98 14.56 29.36
N ILE A 239 -0.18 13.90 29.42
CA ILE A 239 -1.48 14.52 29.14
C ILE A 239 -1.77 15.62 30.17
N ASN A 240 -1.55 15.36 31.46
CA ASN A 240 -1.76 16.34 32.52
C ASN A 240 -0.85 17.57 32.36
N ALA A 241 0.42 17.37 31.95
CA ALA A 241 1.36 18.45 31.74
C ALA A 241 1.06 19.31 30.49
N THR A 242 0.33 18.77 29.51
CA THR A 242 -0.01 19.49 28.26
C THR A 242 -1.42 20.09 28.26
N SER A 243 -2.26 19.74 29.25
CA SER A 243 -3.64 20.26 29.41
C SER A 243 -3.70 21.55 30.26
N THR A 244 -2.54 22.02 30.77
CA THR A 244 -2.37 23.26 31.52
C THR A 244 -1.83 24.37 30.64
#